data_6d05b82da3d7ea7e9dc1a7796e27a7d6
#
_entry.id   6d05b82da3d7ea7e9dc1a7796e27a7d6
#
_cell.length_a   1.000
_cell.length_b   1.000
_cell.length_c   1.000
_cell.angle_alpha   90.00
_cell.angle_beta   90.00
_cell.angle_gamma   90.00
#
_symmetry.space_group_name_H-M   'P 1'
#
loop_
_entity.id
_entity.type
_entity.pdbx_description
1 polymer ?
#
loop_
_entity_poly.entity_id
_entity_poly.type
_entity_poly.pdbx_seq_one_letter_code
_entity_poly.pdbx_strand_id
1 'polypeptide(L)'
;VISGALVVGFPVLLTLALAVDSNRPSIIMSEVVKASLHPASLLTAVVPDLYGVDGPLAEFWGPPSVKFGVTDLFLARNMGEVYMGALALAVLGATLYAFRRADRDMKYFLAFVVALVLYALGRYTPAFTLLYYVPGADLWRRPADATFPICALLAYVAGYGLHRLLAGEMRWRIAPTAAVLALLLVACWAMAEWKDQVARASMPILMACGFLAAAVTLLAWIVRSAPAPALTMALIGGFCALDFALGSGPNESTALPPSRFEMLRPNSTNETIRLLREKLAANTAPDHRDRMEFAALGFDWPNASLVHGFDQNLGYNPLRLSLFQRFTNADDLAGLPEQRRFSKAFPSYRSIAADLTGLRWIATGVPAEEIDRNLKPGDLNLVARTPDGYLYENPRAFPRVFIATSTLRADFDDILATGRWPDVDYRKTILLADASDEKPRRPGTAKIVSYRNAAIDIEADAP
;
A
#
# COMPACT_ATOMS: atom_id res chain seq x y z
N VAL A 1 -27.75 -4.51 -12.25
CA VAL A 1 -26.55 -5.37 -12.37
C VAL A 1 -25.83 -5.09 -13.69
N ILE A 2 -26.49 -5.18 -14.88
CA ILE A 2 -25.84 -4.95 -16.19
C ILE A 2 -25.22 -3.57 -16.29
N SER A 3 -25.95 -2.50 -15.91
CA SER A 3 -25.43 -1.14 -15.94
C SER A 3 -24.22 -0.95 -15.02
N GLY A 4 -24.23 -1.56 -13.84
CA GLY A 4 -23.07 -1.56 -12.93
C GLY A 4 -21.88 -2.29 -13.53
N ALA A 5 -22.10 -3.45 -14.15
CA ALA A 5 -21.04 -4.21 -14.81
C ALA A 5 -20.41 -3.43 -15.98
N LEU A 6 -21.21 -2.68 -16.75
CA LEU A 6 -20.71 -1.84 -17.85
C LEU A 6 -19.86 -0.67 -17.34
N VAL A 7 -20.25 -0.03 -16.23
CA VAL A 7 -19.49 1.06 -15.63
C VAL A 7 -18.15 0.57 -15.08
N VAL A 8 -18.14 -0.58 -14.41
CA VAL A 8 -16.93 -1.16 -13.82
C VAL A 8 -16.09 -1.91 -14.86
N GLY A 9 -16.71 -2.40 -15.94
CA GLY A 9 -16.04 -3.23 -16.96
C GLY A 9 -14.86 -2.53 -17.63
N PHE A 10 -14.99 -1.24 -17.94
CA PHE A 10 -13.92 -0.49 -18.60
C PHE A 10 -12.66 -0.34 -17.73
N PRO A 11 -12.72 0.13 -16.46
CA PRO A 11 -11.56 0.12 -15.56
C PRO A 11 -10.95 -1.27 -15.37
N VAL A 12 -11.78 -2.32 -15.26
CA VAL A 12 -11.29 -3.70 -15.11
C VAL A 12 -10.52 -4.16 -16.35
N LEU A 13 -11.04 -3.91 -17.55
CA LEU A 13 -10.34 -4.26 -18.79
C LEU A 13 -9.01 -3.54 -18.94
N LEU A 14 -8.94 -2.25 -18.59
CA LEU A 14 -7.67 -1.50 -18.58
C LEU A 14 -6.68 -2.05 -17.56
N THR A 15 -7.16 -2.44 -16.37
CA THR A 15 -6.33 -3.05 -15.34
C THR A 15 -5.79 -4.40 -15.79
N LEU A 16 -6.61 -5.23 -16.43
CA LEU A 16 -6.20 -6.52 -17.00
C LEU A 16 -5.16 -6.33 -18.11
N ALA A 17 -5.37 -5.38 -19.01
CA ALA A 17 -4.41 -5.06 -20.07
C ALA A 17 -3.05 -4.63 -19.48
N LEU A 18 -3.05 -3.75 -18.48
CA LEU A 18 -1.83 -3.35 -17.79
C LEU A 18 -1.18 -4.52 -17.01
N ALA A 19 -1.99 -5.38 -16.42
CA ALA A 19 -1.49 -6.52 -15.62
C ALA A 19 -0.67 -7.50 -16.48
N VAL A 20 -1.03 -7.70 -17.75
CA VAL A 20 -0.29 -8.59 -18.68
C VAL A 20 1.16 -8.13 -18.85
N ASP A 21 1.38 -6.82 -18.99
CA ASP A 21 2.71 -6.24 -19.19
C ASP A 21 3.43 -5.89 -17.88
N SER A 22 2.79 -6.16 -16.74
CA SER A 22 3.33 -5.84 -15.42
C SER A 22 4.17 -6.99 -14.84
N ASN A 23 4.83 -6.68 -13.72
CA ASN A 23 5.50 -7.68 -12.88
C ASN A 23 4.53 -8.63 -12.16
N ARG A 24 3.21 -8.44 -12.31
CA ARG A 24 2.16 -9.20 -11.64
C ARG A 24 1.03 -9.60 -12.59
N PRO A 25 1.33 -10.38 -13.65
CA PRO A 25 0.29 -10.83 -14.58
C PRO A 25 -0.72 -11.76 -13.90
N SER A 26 -0.27 -12.55 -12.92
CA SER A 26 -1.06 -13.37 -12.00
C SER A 26 -0.24 -13.64 -10.76
N ILE A 27 -0.89 -13.86 -9.62
CA ILE A 27 -0.22 -14.18 -8.37
C ILE A 27 -0.56 -15.62 -8.02
N ILE A 28 0.47 -16.47 -7.88
CA ILE A 28 0.26 -17.87 -7.52
C ILE A 28 -0.40 -18.00 -6.15
N MET A 29 -1.27 -18.99 -6.00
CA MET A 29 -2.08 -19.21 -4.80
C MET A 29 -1.22 -19.29 -3.52
N SER A 30 -0.05 -19.90 -3.56
CA SER A 30 0.87 -20.01 -2.41
C SER A 30 1.37 -18.66 -1.90
N GLU A 31 1.47 -17.64 -2.76
CA GLU A 31 1.82 -16.27 -2.36
C GLU A 31 0.62 -15.49 -1.84
N VAL A 32 -0.53 -15.64 -2.49
CA VAL A 32 -1.78 -14.97 -2.07
C VAL A 32 -2.16 -15.37 -0.65
N VAL A 33 -2.08 -16.67 -0.31
CA VAL A 33 -2.47 -17.17 1.01
C VAL A 33 -1.56 -16.71 2.16
N LYS A 34 -0.36 -16.19 1.87
CA LYS A 34 0.50 -15.56 2.87
C LYS A 34 -0.09 -14.28 3.46
N ALA A 35 -1.06 -13.67 2.80
CA ALA A 35 -1.76 -12.49 3.30
C ALA A 35 -3.21 -12.78 3.74
N SER A 36 -3.47 -13.99 4.23
CA SER A 36 -4.74 -14.41 4.81
C SER A 36 -4.97 -13.78 6.18
N LEU A 37 -6.21 -13.40 6.46
CA LEU A 37 -6.63 -12.99 7.79
C LEU A 37 -6.63 -14.20 8.73
N HIS A 38 -5.87 -14.13 9.82
CA HIS A 38 -5.89 -15.20 10.81
C HIS A 38 -7.22 -15.21 11.55
N PRO A 39 -7.85 -16.38 11.84
CA PRO A 39 -9.15 -16.45 12.53
C PRO A 39 -9.19 -15.71 13.86
N ALA A 40 -8.08 -15.71 14.62
CA ALA A 40 -7.99 -14.97 15.88
C ALA A 40 -8.12 -13.45 15.70
N SER A 41 -7.79 -12.91 14.53
CA SER A 41 -7.98 -11.49 14.21
C SER A 41 -9.45 -11.07 14.22
N LEU A 42 -10.39 -12.01 14.05
CA LEU A 42 -11.84 -11.70 14.16
C LEU A 42 -12.24 -11.27 15.57
N LEU A 43 -11.46 -11.59 16.62
CA LEU A 43 -11.70 -11.12 17.98
C LEU A 43 -11.52 -9.60 18.12
N THR A 44 -10.72 -8.98 17.25
CA THR A 44 -10.55 -7.51 17.24
C THR A 44 -11.84 -6.78 16.81
N ALA A 45 -12.79 -7.47 16.18
CA ALA A 45 -14.11 -6.91 15.94
C ALA A 45 -14.84 -6.51 17.23
N VAL A 46 -14.52 -7.18 18.35
CA VAL A 46 -15.16 -6.97 19.67
C VAL A 46 -14.26 -6.13 20.57
N VAL A 47 -12.96 -6.41 20.56
CA VAL A 47 -11.96 -5.72 21.38
C VAL A 47 -10.93 -5.10 20.45
N PRO A 48 -11.06 -3.78 20.15
CA PRO A 48 -10.04 -3.09 19.38
C PRO A 48 -8.71 -3.09 20.15
N ASP A 49 -7.61 -3.10 19.43
CA ASP A 49 -6.25 -3.16 19.98
C ASP A 49 -5.98 -4.35 20.92
N LEU A 50 -6.78 -5.43 20.81
CA LEU A 50 -6.60 -6.64 21.63
C LEU A 50 -5.16 -7.14 21.62
N TYR A 51 -4.48 -6.99 20.48
CA TYR A 51 -3.15 -7.52 20.22
C TYR A 51 -2.02 -6.49 20.37
N GLY A 52 -2.31 -5.25 20.73
CA GLY A 52 -1.33 -4.19 20.93
C GLY A 52 -0.83 -3.60 19.61
N VAL A 53 -1.72 -3.34 18.66
CA VAL A 53 -1.41 -2.72 17.36
C VAL A 53 -0.96 -1.28 17.52
N ASP A 54 -1.54 -0.54 18.47
CA ASP A 54 -1.27 0.87 18.74
C ASP A 54 0.04 1.08 19.54
N GLY A 55 0.55 0.00 20.14
CA GLY A 55 1.75 0.01 20.94
C GLY A 55 3.06 -0.27 20.16
N PRO A 56 4.20 -0.32 20.88
CA PRO A 56 5.48 -0.70 20.29
C PRO A 56 5.43 -2.10 19.64
N LEU A 57 6.19 -2.28 18.52
CA LEU A 57 6.26 -3.58 17.83
C LEU A 57 6.64 -4.75 18.73
N ALA A 58 7.51 -4.52 19.71
CA ALA A 58 7.95 -5.55 20.66
C ALA A 58 6.82 -6.03 21.60
N GLU A 59 5.76 -5.26 21.73
CA GLU A 59 4.60 -5.60 22.58
C GLU A 59 3.46 -6.23 21.81
N PHE A 60 3.49 -6.14 20.48
CA PHE A 60 2.49 -6.78 19.62
C PHE A 60 2.53 -8.30 19.77
N TRP A 61 1.39 -8.92 20.08
CA TRP A 61 1.31 -10.35 20.30
C TRP A 61 0.31 -11.08 19.39
N GLY A 62 -0.40 -10.35 18.54
CA GLY A 62 -1.36 -10.92 17.58
C GLY A 62 -0.70 -11.65 16.40
N PRO A 63 -1.48 -12.32 15.55
CA PRO A 63 -0.95 -12.89 14.31
C PRO A 63 -0.71 -11.79 13.25
N PRO A 64 0.43 -11.81 12.50
CA PRO A 64 1.51 -12.79 12.58
C PRO A 64 2.45 -12.52 13.75
N SER A 65 2.73 -13.53 14.57
CA SER A 65 3.75 -13.46 15.60
C SER A 65 4.20 -14.86 16.05
N VAL A 66 5.32 -14.91 16.73
CA VAL A 66 5.85 -16.13 17.36
C VAL A 66 4.86 -16.72 18.37
N LYS A 67 4.11 -15.86 19.09
CA LYS A 67 3.08 -16.30 20.06
C LYS A 67 1.97 -17.14 19.43
N PHE A 68 1.64 -16.86 18.15
CA PHE A 68 0.68 -17.66 17.40
C PHE A 68 1.30 -18.80 16.59
N GLY A 69 2.65 -18.93 16.60
CA GLY A 69 3.35 -19.92 15.79
C GLY A 69 3.21 -19.66 14.28
N VAL A 70 2.88 -18.44 13.89
CA VAL A 70 2.61 -18.02 12.52
C VAL A 70 3.46 -16.79 12.23
N THR A 71 4.58 -16.99 11.55
CA THR A 71 5.54 -15.92 11.21
C THR A 71 5.61 -15.65 9.72
N ASP A 72 4.95 -16.48 8.91
CA ASP A 72 4.98 -16.45 7.44
C ASP A 72 3.82 -15.64 6.82
N LEU A 73 2.96 -15.04 7.64
CA LEU A 73 1.93 -14.13 7.13
C LEU A 73 2.56 -12.78 6.76
N PHE A 74 2.30 -12.35 5.54
CA PHE A 74 2.74 -11.05 5.04
C PHE A 74 1.65 -9.98 5.23
N LEU A 75 1.40 -9.63 6.50
CA LEU A 75 0.43 -8.61 6.90
C LEU A 75 1.09 -7.61 7.86
N ALA A 76 0.79 -6.34 7.67
CA ALA A 76 1.06 -5.34 8.69
C ALA A 76 0.12 -5.54 9.89
N ARG A 77 0.53 -5.15 11.09
CA ARG A 77 -0.23 -5.36 12.33
C ARG A 77 -1.67 -4.86 12.25
N ASN A 78 -1.86 -3.66 11.75
CA ASN A 78 -3.16 -3.01 11.58
C ASN A 78 -4.07 -3.67 10.53
N MET A 79 -3.53 -4.46 9.62
CA MET A 79 -4.34 -5.19 8.62
C MET A 79 -5.11 -6.38 9.23
N GLY A 80 -4.77 -6.76 10.45
CA GLY A 80 -5.50 -7.75 11.23
C GLY A 80 -6.64 -7.18 12.07
N GLU A 81 -6.83 -5.86 12.12
CA GLU A 81 -7.88 -5.20 12.88
C GLU A 81 -9.20 -5.15 12.09
N VAL A 82 -10.31 -5.57 12.75
CA VAL A 82 -11.66 -5.68 12.13
C VAL A 82 -12.70 -4.94 12.97
N TYR A 83 -12.31 -3.88 13.67
CA TYR A 83 -13.22 -3.14 14.53
C TYR A 83 -14.21 -2.29 13.75
N MET A 84 -15.49 -2.35 14.12
CA MET A 84 -16.58 -1.60 13.47
C MET A 84 -17.40 -0.75 14.44
N GLY A 85 -17.01 -0.68 15.71
CA GLY A 85 -17.67 0.09 16.74
C GLY A 85 -18.63 -0.72 17.62
N ALA A 86 -18.63 -0.40 18.91
CA ALA A 86 -19.47 -1.08 19.92
C ALA A 86 -20.96 -0.92 19.64
N LEU A 87 -21.41 0.24 19.16
CA LEU A 87 -22.80 0.49 18.80
C LEU A 87 -23.24 -0.40 17.62
N ALA A 88 -22.41 -0.50 16.58
CA ALA A 88 -22.70 -1.34 15.44
C ALA A 88 -22.83 -2.80 15.84
N LEU A 89 -21.93 -3.30 16.70
CA LEU A 89 -21.99 -4.66 17.23
C LEU A 89 -23.28 -4.94 18.02
N ALA A 90 -23.70 -4.00 18.88
CA ALA A 90 -24.93 -4.14 19.65
C ALA A 90 -26.18 -4.20 18.75
N VAL A 91 -26.21 -3.41 17.67
CA VAL A 91 -27.30 -3.41 16.67
C VAL A 91 -27.25 -4.66 15.79
N LEU A 92 -26.09 -5.08 15.36
CA LEU A 92 -25.91 -6.29 14.54
C LEU A 92 -26.45 -7.54 15.24
N GLY A 93 -26.19 -7.70 16.53
CA GLY A 93 -26.74 -8.78 17.31
C GLY A 93 -28.27 -8.82 17.23
N ALA A 94 -28.95 -7.67 17.29
CA ALA A 94 -30.38 -7.57 17.11
C ALA A 94 -30.87 -7.89 15.70
N THR A 95 -30.13 -7.36 14.69
CA THR A 95 -30.46 -7.53 13.27
C THR A 95 -30.32 -9.00 12.85
N LEU A 96 -29.24 -9.66 13.24
CA LEU A 96 -29.01 -11.08 12.96
C LEU A 96 -30.07 -11.98 13.60
N TYR A 97 -30.51 -11.62 14.81
CA TYR A 97 -31.62 -12.34 15.46
C TYR A 97 -32.96 -12.22 14.67
N ALA A 98 -33.18 -11.04 14.06
CA ALA A 98 -34.36 -10.77 13.24
C ALA A 98 -34.17 -11.18 11.76
N PHE A 99 -33.08 -11.86 11.40
CA PHE A 99 -32.66 -12.19 10.02
C PHE A 99 -33.78 -12.84 9.17
N ARG A 100 -34.59 -13.72 9.74
CA ARG A 100 -35.70 -14.38 9.02
C ARG A 100 -36.71 -13.37 8.47
N ARG A 101 -36.85 -12.19 9.11
CA ARG A 101 -37.76 -11.10 8.74
C ARG A 101 -37.06 -9.99 7.95
N ALA A 102 -35.78 -10.16 7.68
CA ALA A 102 -35.01 -9.19 6.87
C ALA A 102 -35.46 -9.20 5.40
N ASP A 103 -35.39 -8.06 4.76
CA ASP A 103 -35.67 -7.91 3.35
C ASP A 103 -34.71 -8.75 2.51
N ARG A 104 -35.16 -9.09 1.29
CA ARG A 104 -34.36 -9.93 0.38
C ARG A 104 -32.97 -9.35 0.13
N ASP A 105 -32.86 -8.03 -0.08
CA ASP A 105 -31.60 -7.36 -0.36
C ASP A 105 -30.64 -7.45 0.84
N MET A 106 -31.16 -7.30 2.06
CA MET A 106 -30.37 -7.47 3.28
C MET A 106 -29.79 -8.88 3.40
N LYS A 107 -30.56 -9.90 3.01
CA LYS A 107 -30.06 -11.28 2.98
C LYS A 107 -28.93 -11.48 1.99
N TYR A 108 -28.99 -10.82 0.82
CA TYR A 108 -27.89 -10.83 -0.13
C TYR A 108 -26.64 -10.11 0.41
N PHE A 109 -26.80 -8.96 1.07
CA PHE A 109 -25.65 -8.29 1.71
C PHE A 109 -24.99 -9.17 2.76
N LEU A 110 -25.78 -9.81 3.62
CA LEU A 110 -25.25 -10.74 4.64
C LEU A 110 -24.58 -11.96 4.02
N ALA A 111 -25.16 -12.54 2.96
CA ALA A 111 -24.54 -13.65 2.24
C ALA A 111 -23.21 -13.22 1.61
N PHE A 112 -23.14 -12.02 1.07
CA PHE A 112 -21.91 -11.46 0.50
C PHE A 112 -20.85 -11.18 1.59
N VAL A 113 -21.25 -10.67 2.75
CA VAL A 113 -20.34 -10.55 3.92
C VAL A 113 -19.75 -11.90 4.30
N VAL A 114 -20.56 -12.96 4.36
CA VAL A 114 -20.08 -14.32 4.65
C VAL A 114 -19.06 -14.77 3.60
N ALA A 115 -19.36 -14.56 2.32
CA ALA A 115 -18.42 -14.89 1.23
C ALA A 115 -17.09 -14.12 1.34
N LEU A 116 -17.16 -12.82 1.69
CA LEU A 116 -15.97 -12.00 1.90
C LEU A 116 -15.16 -12.44 3.15
N VAL A 117 -15.83 -12.85 4.22
CA VAL A 117 -15.15 -13.41 5.42
C VAL A 117 -14.43 -14.70 5.05
N LEU A 118 -15.09 -15.61 4.32
CA LEU A 118 -14.46 -16.84 3.84
C LEU A 118 -13.28 -16.57 2.92
N TYR A 119 -13.38 -15.55 2.08
CA TYR A 119 -12.26 -15.08 1.25
C TYR A 119 -11.13 -14.49 2.10
N ALA A 120 -11.44 -13.59 3.05
CA ALA A 120 -10.45 -12.96 3.92
C ALA A 120 -9.63 -13.98 4.73
N LEU A 121 -10.29 -15.02 5.24
CA LEU A 121 -9.67 -16.12 5.98
C LEU A 121 -8.67 -16.92 5.13
N GLY A 122 -8.74 -16.85 3.81
CA GLY A 122 -7.75 -17.41 2.90
C GLY A 122 -7.39 -18.86 3.22
N ARG A 123 -6.12 -19.12 3.55
CA ARG A 123 -5.60 -20.46 3.85
C ARG A 123 -6.28 -21.18 5.03
N TYR A 124 -7.02 -20.47 5.86
CA TYR A 124 -7.73 -21.04 7.01
C TYR A 124 -9.09 -21.59 6.64
N THR A 125 -9.51 -21.50 5.39
CA THR A 125 -10.79 -22.04 4.92
C THR A 125 -10.62 -22.74 3.56
N PRO A 126 -11.22 -23.94 3.36
CA PRO A 126 -11.20 -24.61 2.06
C PRO A 126 -12.00 -23.85 0.99
N ALA A 127 -12.92 -22.98 1.38
CA ALA A 127 -13.68 -22.14 0.45
C ALA A 127 -12.80 -21.20 -0.37
N PHE A 128 -11.64 -20.78 0.16
CA PHE A 128 -10.72 -19.92 -0.55
C PHE A 128 -10.21 -20.53 -1.86
N THR A 129 -9.97 -21.83 -1.89
CA THR A 129 -9.53 -22.53 -3.10
C THR A 129 -10.52 -22.35 -4.25
N LEU A 130 -11.83 -22.41 -3.95
CA LEU A 130 -12.87 -22.18 -4.96
C LEU A 130 -12.95 -20.71 -5.36
N LEU A 131 -12.83 -19.80 -4.40
CA LEU A 131 -12.91 -18.36 -4.65
C LEU A 131 -11.70 -17.84 -5.44
N TYR A 132 -10.52 -18.42 -5.26
CA TYR A 132 -9.32 -18.06 -5.99
C TYR A 132 -9.44 -18.27 -7.51
N TYR A 133 -10.21 -19.25 -7.95
CA TYR A 133 -10.43 -19.52 -9.38
C TYR A 133 -11.53 -18.65 -10.01
N VAL A 134 -12.15 -17.75 -9.23
CA VAL A 134 -13.04 -16.74 -9.82
C VAL A 134 -12.18 -15.78 -10.65
N PRO A 135 -12.58 -15.50 -11.92
CA PRO A 135 -11.80 -14.63 -12.79
C PRO A 135 -11.45 -13.28 -12.13
N GLY A 136 -10.17 -12.95 -12.09
CA GLY A 136 -9.64 -11.75 -11.47
C GLY A 136 -9.32 -11.85 -9.96
N ALA A 137 -9.67 -12.94 -9.28
CA ALA A 137 -9.31 -13.14 -7.88
C ALA A 137 -7.79 -13.33 -7.70
N ASP A 138 -7.11 -13.89 -8.69
CA ASP A 138 -5.66 -14.08 -8.77
C ASP A 138 -4.85 -12.78 -8.95
N LEU A 139 -5.53 -11.67 -9.24
CA LEU A 139 -4.92 -10.33 -9.28
C LEU A 139 -4.77 -9.70 -7.89
N TRP A 140 -5.47 -10.23 -6.88
CA TRP A 140 -5.50 -9.68 -5.52
C TRP A 140 -4.53 -10.44 -4.62
N ARG A 141 -3.56 -9.74 -4.12
CA ARG A 141 -2.46 -10.28 -3.33
C ARG A 141 -2.82 -10.58 -1.88
N ARG A 142 -3.84 -9.93 -1.34
CA ARG A 142 -4.11 -9.90 0.10
C ARG A 142 -5.57 -10.21 0.40
N PRO A 143 -5.92 -11.47 0.67
CA PRO A 143 -7.27 -11.82 1.09
C PRO A 143 -7.76 -11.01 2.31
N ALA A 144 -6.87 -10.69 3.26
CA ALA A 144 -7.20 -9.89 4.43
C ALA A 144 -7.71 -8.48 4.11
N ASP A 145 -7.36 -7.90 2.93
CA ASP A 145 -7.87 -6.57 2.53
C ASP A 145 -9.41 -6.58 2.37
N ALA A 146 -10.04 -7.76 2.27
CA ALA A 146 -11.50 -7.89 2.27
C ALA A 146 -12.15 -7.45 3.60
N THR A 147 -11.38 -7.26 4.67
CA THR A 147 -11.89 -6.66 5.93
C THR A 147 -12.48 -5.28 5.68
N PHE A 148 -11.93 -4.48 4.77
CA PHE A 148 -12.47 -3.17 4.43
C PHE A 148 -13.92 -3.24 3.89
N PRO A 149 -14.24 -3.98 2.81
CA PRO A 149 -15.63 -4.13 2.36
C PRO A 149 -16.50 -4.89 3.37
N ILE A 150 -15.95 -5.82 4.17
CA ILE A 150 -16.69 -6.47 5.25
C ILE A 150 -17.19 -5.44 6.26
N CYS A 151 -16.31 -4.59 6.79
CA CYS A 151 -16.67 -3.56 7.77
C CYS A 151 -17.66 -2.55 7.16
N ALA A 152 -17.48 -2.12 5.91
CA ALA A 152 -18.40 -1.21 5.23
C ALA A 152 -19.82 -1.81 5.09
N LEU A 153 -19.92 -3.07 4.67
CA LEU A 153 -21.21 -3.76 4.54
C LEU A 153 -21.85 -4.02 5.90
N LEU A 154 -21.08 -4.38 6.91
CA LEU A 154 -21.60 -4.58 8.27
C LEU A 154 -22.06 -3.27 8.89
N ALA A 155 -21.39 -2.15 8.64
CA ALA A 155 -21.86 -0.82 9.05
C ALA A 155 -23.19 -0.48 8.37
N TYR A 156 -23.37 -0.81 7.09
CA TYR A 156 -24.63 -0.64 6.38
C TYR A 156 -25.74 -1.52 6.99
N VAL A 157 -25.44 -2.80 7.28
CA VAL A 157 -26.39 -3.72 7.95
C VAL A 157 -26.77 -3.22 9.35
N ALA A 158 -25.80 -2.68 10.10
CA ALA A 158 -26.06 -2.07 11.41
C ALA A 158 -26.96 -0.82 11.28
N GLY A 159 -26.67 0.07 10.31
CA GLY A 159 -27.50 1.24 10.02
C GLY A 159 -28.94 0.87 9.65
N TYR A 160 -29.13 -0.14 8.82
CA TYR A 160 -30.46 -0.69 8.49
C TYR A 160 -31.17 -1.25 9.76
N GLY A 161 -30.43 -2.02 10.56
CA GLY A 161 -30.99 -2.54 11.83
C GLY A 161 -31.38 -1.44 12.80
N LEU A 162 -30.54 -0.41 12.93
CA LEU A 162 -30.81 0.76 13.75
C LEU A 162 -32.07 1.51 13.27
N HIS A 163 -32.18 1.74 11.96
CA HIS A 163 -33.37 2.36 11.36
C HIS A 163 -34.64 1.61 11.72
N ARG A 164 -34.67 0.31 11.51
CA ARG A 164 -35.84 -0.52 11.82
C ARG A 164 -36.14 -0.59 13.31
N LEU A 165 -35.11 -0.54 14.14
CA LEU A 165 -35.28 -0.50 15.60
C LEU A 165 -35.92 0.80 16.04
N LEU A 166 -35.46 1.94 15.53
CA LEU A 166 -35.98 3.28 15.82
C LEU A 166 -37.39 3.49 15.24
N ALA A 167 -37.71 2.88 14.10
CA ALA A 167 -39.03 2.87 13.50
C ALA A 167 -40.05 1.96 14.25
N GLY A 168 -39.60 1.21 15.26
CA GLY A 168 -40.43 0.26 15.98
C GLY A 168 -40.80 -1.03 15.21
N GLU A 169 -40.17 -1.23 14.04
CA GLU A 169 -40.41 -2.39 13.17
C GLU A 169 -39.67 -3.65 13.64
N MET A 170 -38.71 -3.51 14.51
CA MET A 170 -37.87 -4.57 15.05
C MET A 170 -37.88 -4.50 16.59
N ARG A 171 -38.07 -5.65 17.22
CA ARG A 171 -37.94 -5.77 18.70
C ARG A 171 -36.50 -6.15 19.05
N TRP A 172 -35.85 -5.27 19.78
CA TRP A 172 -34.51 -5.58 20.28
C TRP A 172 -34.58 -6.48 21.52
N ARG A 173 -33.92 -7.62 21.43
CA ARG A 173 -33.74 -8.52 22.55
C ARG A 173 -32.43 -8.25 23.25
N ILE A 174 -32.42 -7.38 24.24
CA ILE A 174 -31.23 -6.91 24.96
C ILE A 174 -30.46 -8.09 25.58
N ALA A 175 -31.15 -8.98 26.29
CA ALA A 175 -30.52 -10.07 27.05
C ALA A 175 -29.71 -11.03 26.16
N PRO A 176 -30.22 -11.59 25.06
CA PRO A 176 -29.41 -12.45 24.20
C PRO A 176 -28.28 -11.68 23.48
N THR A 177 -28.49 -10.41 23.11
CA THR A 177 -27.39 -9.59 22.52
C THR A 177 -26.29 -9.41 23.55
N ALA A 178 -26.61 -9.00 24.78
CA ALA A 178 -25.63 -8.84 25.84
C ALA A 178 -24.92 -10.17 26.18
N ALA A 179 -25.65 -11.29 26.17
CA ALA A 179 -25.07 -12.61 26.44
C ALA A 179 -24.05 -13.01 25.35
N VAL A 180 -24.36 -12.76 24.06
CA VAL A 180 -23.40 -13.02 22.94
C VAL A 180 -22.16 -12.14 23.06
N LEU A 181 -22.33 -10.83 23.32
CA LEU A 181 -21.23 -9.92 23.51
C LEU A 181 -20.35 -10.31 24.71
N ALA A 182 -20.96 -10.68 25.83
CA ALA A 182 -20.26 -11.18 27.02
C ALA A 182 -19.45 -12.46 26.70
N LEU A 183 -20.04 -13.39 25.94
CA LEU A 183 -19.36 -14.62 25.52
C LEU A 183 -18.15 -14.31 24.64
N LEU A 184 -18.26 -13.34 23.72
CA LEU A 184 -17.15 -12.92 22.88
C LEU A 184 -16.04 -12.25 23.69
N LEU A 185 -16.38 -11.43 24.70
CA LEU A 185 -15.40 -10.85 25.62
C LEU A 185 -14.69 -11.94 26.45
N VAL A 186 -15.42 -12.95 26.89
CA VAL A 186 -14.85 -14.13 27.59
C VAL A 186 -13.90 -14.88 26.63
N ALA A 187 -14.26 -15.01 25.36
CA ALA A 187 -13.37 -15.62 24.38
C ALA A 187 -12.09 -14.81 24.17
N CYS A 188 -12.16 -13.46 24.15
CA CYS A 188 -10.97 -12.59 24.09
C CYS A 188 -10.08 -12.78 25.33
N TRP A 189 -10.69 -12.84 26.53
CA TRP A 189 -9.97 -13.10 27.76
C TRP A 189 -9.30 -14.49 27.76
N ALA A 190 -10.05 -15.52 27.40
CA ALA A 190 -9.53 -16.88 27.30
C ALA A 190 -8.37 -17.02 26.28
N MET A 191 -8.44 -16.27 25.18
CA MET A 191 -7.37 -16.19 24.22
C MET A 191 -6.11 -15.54 24.83
N ALA A 192 -6.28 -14.45 25.57
CA ALA A 192 -5.20 -13.76 26.24
C ALA A 192 -4.56 -14.64 27.34
N GLU A 193 -5.36 -15.36 28.09
CA GLU A 193 -4.90 -16.35 29.09
C GLU A 193 -4.10 -17.48 28.42
N TRP A 194 -4.65 -18.08 27.36
CA TRP A 194 -3.99 -19.16 26.62
C TRP A 194 -2.63 -18.73 26.05
N LYS A 195 -2.48 -17.46 25.69
CA LYS A 195 -1.22 -16.92 25.11
C LYS A 195 -0.32 -16.27 26.15
N ASP A 196 -0.68 -16.30 27.44
CA ASP A 196 0.06 -15.61 28.52
C ASP A 196 0.25 -14.11 28.24
N GLN A 197 -0.85 -13.43 27.84
CA GLN A 197 -0.86 -12.01 27.50
C GLN A 197 -1.94 -11.21 28.24
N VAL A 198 -2.48 -11.74 29.35
CA VAL A 198 -3.56 -11.09 30.11
C VAL A 198 -3.17 -9.67 30.55
N ALA A 199 -1.93 -9.48 31.00
CA ALA A 199 -1.45 -8.16 31.43
C ALA A 199 -1.57 -7.09 30.34
N ARG A 200 -1.36 -7.46 29.06
CA ARG A 200 -1.47 -6.55 27.91
C ARG A 200 -2.91 -6.41 27.41
N ALA A 201 -3.67 -7.48 27.41
CA ALA A 201 -5.04 -7.53 26.93
C ALA A 201 -6.07 -6.93 27.87
N SER A 202 -5.76 -6.86 29.20
CA SER A 202 -6.72 -6.47 30.23
C SER A 202 -7.32 -5.08 30.03
N MET A 203 -6.50 -4.07 29.69
CA MET A 203 -7.01 -2.71 29.46
C MET A 203 -7.87 -2.61 28.20
N PRO A 204 -7.45 -3.11 27.01
CA PRO A 204 -8.31 -3.18 25.81
C PRO A 204 -9.63 -3.89 26.08
N ILE A 205 -9.63 -5.04 26.77
CA ILE A 205 -10.86 -5.79 27.12
C ILE A 205 -11.75 -4.97 28.06
N LEU A 206 -11.19 -4.31 29.07
CA LEU A 206 -11.95 -3.47 30.00
C LEU A 206 -12.60 -2.27 29.28
N MET A 207 -11.87 -1.61 28.40
CA MET A 207 -12.40 -0.53 27.56
C MET A 207 -13.53 -1.02 26.65
N ALA A 208 -13.36 -2.16 25.99
CA ALA A 208 -14.39 -2.76 25.15
C ALA A 208 -15.64 -3.12 25.99
N CYS A 209 -15.48 -3.69 27.20
CA CYS A 209 -16.58 -3.91 28.14
C CYS A 209 -17.37 -2.62 28.44
N GLY A 210 -16.63 -1.53 28.71
CA GLY A 210 -17.23 -0.22 29.00
C GLY A 210 -18.00 0.32 27.79
N PHE A 211 -17.44 0.32 26.61
CA PHE A 211 -18.08 0.78 25.38
C PHE A 211 -19.28 -0.07 24.98
N LEU A 212 -19.18 -1.39 25.05
CA LEU A 212 -20.31 -2.30 24.76
C LEU A 212 -21.46 -2.11 25.75
N ALA A 213 -21.16 -2.00 27.06
CA ALA A 213 -22.16 -1.73 28.07
C ALA A 213 -22.83 -0.36 27.85
N ALA A 214 -22.03 0.67 27.54
CA ALA A 214 -22.56 2.00 27.24
C ALA A 214 -23.43 1.99 25.96
N ALA A 215 -22.98 1.30 24.88
CA ALA A 215 -23.76 1.14 23.67
C ALA A 215 -25.09 0.49 23.88
N VAL A 216 -25.13 -0.63 24.64
CA VAL A 216 -26.39 -1.34 25.00
C VAL A 216 -27.30 -0.46 25.83
N THR A 217 -26.74 0.26 26.79
CA THR A 217 -27.50 1.17 27.67
C THR A 217 -28.06 2.36 26.90
N LEU A 218 -27.26 2.98 26.06
CA LEU A 218 -27.66 4.10 25.20
C LEU A 218 -28.80 3.70 24.26
N LEU A 219 -28.65 2.59 23.55
CA LEU A 219 -29.72 2.07 22.67
C LEU A 219 -30.98 1.73 23.43
N ALA A 220 -30.87 1.07 24.61
CA ALA A 220 -31.99 0.74 25.44
C ALA A 220 -32.76 1.99 25.91
N TRP A 221 -31.99 3.04 26.26
CA TRP A 221 -32.59 4.31 26.66
C TRP A 221 -33.27 5.01 25.47
N ILE A 222 -32.64 5.09 24.30
CA ILE A 222 -33.22 5.70 23.10
C ILE A 222 -34.51 5.00 22.71
N VAL A 223 -34.52 3.67 22.66
CA VAL A 223 -35.70 2.88 22.28
C VAL A 223 -36.86 3.06 23.27
N ARG A 224 -36.59 3.20 24.60
CA ARG A 224 -37.62 3.40 25.60
C ARG A 224 -38.12 4.83 25.69
N SER A 225 -37.24 5.81 25.58
CA SER A 225 -37.54 7.22 25.82
C SER A 225 -38.00 7.95 24.57
N ALA A 226 -37.73 7.39 23.38
CA ALA A 226 -38.05 7.97 22.08
C ALA A 226 -37.70 9.48 22.01
N PRO A 227 -36.44 9.89 22.30
CA PRO A 227 -36.07 11.29 22.32
C PRO A 227 -36.20 11.94 20.93
N ALA A 228 -36.16 13.27 20.86
CA ALA A 228 -36.21 13.99 19.60
C ALA A 228 -35.12 13.49 18.62
N PRO A 229 -35.43 13.40 17.32
CA PRO A 229 -34.50 12.86 16.31
C PRO A 229 -33.09 13.53 16.31
N ALA A 230 -33.06 14.86 16.49
CA ALA A 230 -31.81 15.59 16.58
C ALA A 230 -30.96 15.17 17.78
N LEU A 231 -31.57 14.96 18.96
CA LEU A 231 -30.87 14.48 20.14
C LEU A 231 -30.41 13.02 19.95
N THR A 232 -31.26 12.17 19.35
CA THR A 232 -30.88 10.79 19.00
C THR A 232 -29.63 10.76 18.10
N MET A 233 -29.62 11.56 17.02
CA MET A 233 -28.48 11.65 16.11
C MET A 233 -27.22 12.18 16.81
N ALA A 234 -27.35 13.21 17.65
CA ALA A 234 -26.23 13.78 18.40
C ALA A 234 -25.60 12.77 19.37
N LEU A 235 -26.44 12.02 20.09
CA LEU A 235 -25.96 10.99 21.04
C LEU A 235 -25.29 9.82 20.33
N ILE A 236 -25.90 9.30 19.26
CA ILE A 236 -25.33 8.21 18.46
C ILE A 236 -24.03 8.67 17.81
N GLY A 237 -24.03 9.83 17.15
CA GLY A 237 -22.84 10.38 16.50
C GLY A 237 -21.71 10.68 17.46
N GLY A 238 -22.02 11.29 18.61
CA GLY A 238 -21.06 11.56 19.66
C GLY A 238 -20.46 10.30 20.27
N PHE A 239 -21.31 9.28 20.52
CA PHE A 239 -20.85 7.97 20.98
C PHE A 239 -19.91 7.30 19.98
N CYS A 240 -20.30 7.23 18.70
CA CYS A 240 -19.45 6.63 17.65
C CYS A 240 -18.13 7.40 17.49
N ALA A 241 -18.15 8.74 17.55
CA ALA A 241 -16.95 9.55 17.46
C ALA A 241 -15.97 9.26 18.62
N LEU A 242 -16.49 9.13 19.84
CA LEU A 242 -15.69 8.79 21.02
C LEU A 242 -15.13 7.37 20.95
N ASP A 243 -15.98 6.41 20.59
CA ASP A 243 -15.63 5.00 20.46
C ASP A 243 -14.51 4.81 19.41
N PHE A 244 -14.66 5.38 18.23
CA PHE A 244 -13.61 5.30 17.18
C PHE A 244 -12.36 6.09 17.53
N ALA A 245 -12.47 7.25 18.21
CA ALA A 245 -11.30 8.02 18.62
C ALA A 245 -10.42 7.25 19.62
N LEU A 246 -11.02 6.41 20.46
CA LEU A 246 -10.32 5.64 21.47
C LEU A 246 -10.04 4.19 21.05
N GLY A 247 -10.92 3.59 20.24
CA GLY A 247 -10.81 2.19 19.81
C GLY A 247 -10.12 1.98 18.46
N SER A 248 -9.95 3.04 17.66
CA SER A 248 -9.21 3.03 16.38
C SER A 248 -8.19 4.15 16.39
N GLY A 249 -7.43 4.24 17.46
CA GLY A 249 -6.47 5.28 17.71
C GLY A 249 -5.30 5.31 16.71
N PRO A 250 -4.47 6.34 16.79
CA PRO A 250 -3.31 6.46 15.93
C PRO A 250 -2.33 5.31 16.15
N ASN A 251 -1.92 4.67 15.07
CA ASN A 251 -0.88 3.65 15.05
C ASN A 251 0.24 4.05 14.09
N GLU A 252 1.33 3.29 14.09
CA GLU A 252 2.51 3.59 13.25
C GLU A 252 2.22 3.64 11.74
N SER A 253 1.09 3.08 11.28
CA SER A 253 0.72 3.08 9.86
C SER A 253 -0.23 4.22 9.48
N THR A 254 -0.88 4.87 10.46
CA THR A 254 -1.98 5.82 10.19
C THR A 254 -1.78 7.21 10.78
N ALA A 255 -1.01 7.36 11.85
CA ALA A 255 -0.94 8.64 12.56
C ALA A 255 0.42 8.87 13.25
N LEU A 256 1.48 8.80 12.47
CA LEU A 256 2.79 9.22 12.95
C LEU A 256 2.84 10.75 13.11
N PRO A 257 3.72 11.27 13.97
CA PRO A 257 3.87 12.70 14.13
C PRO A 257 4.11 13.42 12.79
N PRO A 258 3.45 14.54 12.50
CA PRO A 258 3.62 15.26 11.23
C PRO A 258 5.08 15.63 10.89
N SER A 259 5.95 15.75 11.89
CA SER A 259 7.38 15.97 11.70
C SER A 259 8.09 14.82 10.98
N ARG A 260 7.60 13.60 11.12
CA ARG A 260 8.14 12.43 10.41
C ARG A 260 7.94 12.51 8.90
N PHE A 261 6.94 13.25 8.46
CA PHE A 261 6.58 13.41 7.05
C PHE A 261 7.01 14.77 6.49
N GLU A 262 7.99 15.44 7.12
CA GLU A 262 8.45 16.77 6.69
C GLU A 262 8.93 16.75 5.22
N MET A 263 9.60 15.66 4.79
CA MET A 263 10.04 15.48 3.41
C MET A 263 8.88 15.36 2.40
N LEU A 264 7.66 15.04 2.86
CA LEU A 264 6.46 14.96 2.01
C LEU A 264 5.65 16.26 1.96
N ARG A 265 6.08 17.32 2.63
CA ARG A 265 5.38 18.62 2.55
C ARG A 265 5.77 19.37 1.28
N PRO A 266 4.82 19.97 0.56
CA PRO A 266 5.14 20.75 -0.65
C PRO A 266 6.18 21.86 -0.38
N ASN A 267 6.11 22.48 0.79
CA ASN A 267 7.04 23.53 1.23
C ASN A 267 8.07 22.99 2.24
N SER A 268 8.52 21.76 2.04
CA SER A 268 9.47 21.10 2.93
C SER A 268 10.73 21.91 3.13
N THR A 269 11.14 22.03 4.39
CA THR A 269 12.42 22.61 4.82
C THR A 269 13.51 21.56 5.00
N ASN A 270 13.18 20.28 4.73
CA ASN A 270 14.13 19.18 4.78
C ASN A 270 15.34 19.48 3.89
N GLU A 271 16.54 19.30 4.44
CA GLU A 271 17.79 19.70 3.78
C GLU A 271 18.06 18.92 2.50
N THR A 272 17.80 17.61 2.52
CA THR A 272 17.98 16.74 1.34
C THR A 272 17.06 17.17 0.20
N ILE A 273 15.80 17.45 0.50
CA ILE A 273 14.82 17.95 -0.49
C ILE A 273 15.22 19.33 -1.03
N ARG A 274 15.66 20.23 -0.16
CA ARG A 274 16.11 21.56 -0.55
C ARG A 274 17.30 21.50 -1.51
N LEU A 275 18.31 20.70 -1.17
CA LEU A 275 19.49 20.50 -2.01
C LEU A 275 19.13 19.88 -3.36
N LEU A 276 18.26 18.88 -3.38
CA LEU A 276 17.80 18.28 -4.64
C LEU A 276 17.08 19.29 -5.52
N ARG A 277 16.17 20.11 -4.95
CA ARG A 277 15.51 21.19 -5.69
C ARG A 277 16.52 22.18 -6.28
N GLU A 278 17.49 22.60 -5.49
CA GLU A 278 18.56 23.51 -5.93
C GLU A 278 19.36 22.92 -7.09
N LYS A 279 19.81 21.66 -6.96
CA LYS A 279 20.60 20.98 -7.98
C LYS A 279 19.83 20.73 -9.27
N LEU A 280 18.58 20.29 -9.17
CA LEU A 280 17.71 20.07 -10.32
C LEU A 280 17.35 21.39 -11.01
N ALA A 281 17.13 22.47 -10.26
CA ALA A 281 16.85 23.79 -10.82
C ALA A 281 18.08 24.46 -11.44
N ALA A 282 19.29 24.14 -10.97
CA ALA A 282 20.51 24.68 -11.52
C ALA A 282 20.85 24.17 -12.92
N ASN A 283 20.37 22.96 -13.27
CA ASN A 283 20.57 22.38 -14.59
C ASN A 283 19.41 22.78 -15.54
N THR A 284 19.54 23.92 -16.18
CA THR A 284 18.55 24.49 -17.09
C THR A 284 18.83 24.23 -18.55
N ALA A 285 19.82 23.37 -18.87
CA ALA A 285 20.14 23.04 -20.26
C ALA A 285 18.91 22.40 -20.95
N PRO A 286 18.58 22.82 -22.18
CA PRO A 286 17.33 22.45 -22.83
C PRO A 286 17.24 20.96 -23.22
N ASP A 287 18.34 20.26 -23.24
CA ASP A 287 18.42 18.81 -23.46
C ASP A 287 18.47 18.01 -22.16
N HIS A 288 18.52 18.68 -20.99
CA HIS A 288 18.59 18.07 -19.68
C HIS A 288 17.25 18.13 -18.97
N ARG A 289 16.90 16.99 -18.40
CA ARG A 289 15.91 16.80 -17.35
C ARG A 289 16.41 15.65 -16.48
N ASP A 290 17.24 16.00 -15.51
CA ASP A 290 17.95 15.03 -14.69
C ASP A 290 16.96 14.13 -13.91
N ARG A 291 17.32 12.88 -13.78
CA ARG A 291 16.62 11.93 -12.89
C ARG A 291 17.40 11.73 -11.61
N MET A 292 16.63 11.36 -10.60
CA MET A 292 17.17 11.03 -9.29
C MET A 292 16.73 9.65 -8.81
N GLU A 293 17.32 9.19 -7.72
CA GLU A 293 16.92 7.97 -7.02
C GLU A 293 17.02 8.19 -5.51
N PHE A 294 16.00 7.73 -4.77
CA PHE A 294 16.05 7.55 -3.32
C PHE A 294 16.33 6.09 -3.00
N ALA A 295 17.32 5.82 -2.13
CA ALA A 295 17.65 4.47 -1.69
C ALA A 295 18.07 4.46 -0.20
N ALA A 296 17.60 3.48 0.56
CA ALA A 296 17.93 3.28 1.96
C ALA A 296 17.59 4.46 2.90
N LEU A 297 16.66 5.33 2.53
CA LEU A 297 16.20 6.48 3.34
C LEU A 297 15.00 6.14 4.22
N GLY A 298 14.52 4.90 4.21
CA GLY A 298 13.36 4.44 4.95
C GLY A 298 12.09 4.40 4.12
N PHE A 299 11.01 3.98 4.79
CA PHE A 299 9.74 3.63 4.16
C PHE A 299 9.00 4.83 3.57
N ASP A 300 9.15 6.01 4.12
CA ASP A 300 8.34 7.18 3.77
C ASP A 300 8.89 7.96 2.55
N TRP A 301 10.13 7.69 2.14
CA TRP A 301 10.84 8.44 1.10
C TRP A 301 10.52 8.08 -0.36
N PRO A 302 10.21 6.82 -0.72
CA PRO A 302 10.19 6.40 -2.13
C PRO A 302 9.31 7.24 -3.05
N ASN A 303 8.22 7.83 -2.54
CA ASN A 303 7.31 8.66 -3.32
C ASN A 303 7.39 10.16 -3.01
N ALA A 304 8.39 10.62 -2.27
CA ALA A 304 8.63 12.05 -2.02
C ALA A 304 8.84 12.83 -3.35
N SER A 305 9.41 12.18 -4.36
CA SER A 305 9.55 12.73 -5.71
C SER A 305 8.25 13.24 -6.33
N LEU A 306 7.11 12.59 -6.05
CA LEU A 306 5.79 12.98 -6.57
C LEU A 306 5.34 14.34 -6.02
N VAL A 307 5.63 14.61 -4.74
CA VAL A 307 5.27 15.88 -4.10
C VAL A 307 6.11 17.04 -4.64
N HIS A 308 7.36 16.76 -4.99
CA HIS A 308 8.33 17.80 -5.38
C HIS A 308 8.52 17.93 -6.89
N GLY A 309 7.83 17.10 -7.69
CA GLY A 309 7.96 17.11 -9.15
C GLY A 309 9.32 16.63 -9.65
N PHE A 310 9.99 15.75 -8.90
CA PHE A 310 11.27 15.17 -9.32
C PHE A 310 11.04 13.97 -10.22
N ASP A 311 11.81 13.84 -11.29
CA ASP A 311 11.83 12.63 -12.09
C ASP A 311 12.71 11.57 -11.42
N GLN A 312 12.14 10.43 -11.10
CA GLN A 312 12.81 9.37 -10.35
C GLN A 312 12.86 8.07 -11.15
N ASN A 313 13.96 7.33 -11.04
CA ASN A 313 14.10 6.02 -11.66
C ASN A 313 13.36 4.91 -10.94
N LEU A 314 13.28 5.00 -9.61
CA LEU A 314 12.52 4.11 -8.76
C LEU A 314 11.33 4.86 -8.17
N GLY A 315 10.58 4.22 -7.33
CA GLY A 315 9.45 4.77 -6.61
C GLY A 315 8.63 3.60 -6.07
N TYR A 316 7.84 3.84 -5.05
CA TYR A 316 6.97 2.80 -4.54
C TYR A 316 5.72 2.68 -5.42
N ASN A 317 5.74 1.70 -6.30
CA ASN A 317 4.58 1.22 -7.02
C ASN A 317 4.64 -0.31 -7.10
N PRO A 318 3.75 -1.02 -6.41
CA PRO A 318 3.74 -2.47 -6.42
C PRO A 318 3.39 -3.07 -7.79
N LEU A 319 2.79 -2.28 -8.69
CA LEU A 319 2.50 -2.69 -10.06
C LEU A 319 3.44 -1.95 -11.01
N ARG A 320 4.45 -2.64 -11.53
CA ARG A 320 5.48 -2.10 -12.42
C ARG A 320 5.51 -2.85 -13.74
N LEU A 321 5.94 -2.18 -14.80
CA LEU A 321 6.19 -2.86 -16.08
C LEU A 321 7.24 -3.95 -15.89
N SER A 322 6.97 -5.14 -16.42
CA SER A 322 7.80 -6.34 -16.22
C SER A 322 9.22 -6.14 -16.74
N LEU A 323 9.39 -5.49 -17.89
CA LEU A 323 10.70 -5.16 -18.45
C LEU A 323 11.48 -4.23 -17.53
N PHE A 324 10.84 -3.18 -17.00
CA PHE A 324 11.48 -2.25 -16.08
C PHE A 324 11.88 -2.91 -14.75
N GLN A 325 11.03 -3.81 -14.23
CA GLN A 325 11.33 -4.60 -13.05
C GLN A 325 12.54 -5.52 -13.28
N ARG A 326 12.58 -6.22 -14.43
CA ARG A 326 13.72 -7.07 -14.81
C ARG A 326 15.00 -6.25 -14.99
N PHE A 327 14.88 -5.06 -15.56
CA PHE A 327 16.00 -4.15 -15.80
C PHE A 327 16.61 -3.62 -14.50
N THR A 328 15.80 -3.13 -13.57
CA THR A 328 16.31 -2.53 -12.32
C THR A 328 16.57 -3.56 -11.23
N ASN A 329 15.76 -4.62 -11.13
CA ASN A 329 15.74 -5.63 -10.07
C ASN A 329 15.60 -5.07 -8.65
N ALA A 330 15.26 -3.78 -8.51
CA ALA A 330 15.03 -3.18 -7.21
C ALA A 330 13.73 -3.71 -6.59
N ASP A 331 13.72 -3.89 -5.27
CA ASP A 331 12.50 -4.22 -4.53
C ASP A 331 11.49 -3.07 -4.63
N ASP A 332 10.24 -3.35 -4.25
CA ASP A 332 9.14 -2.38 -4.39
C ASP A 332 9.43 -1.05 -3.66
N LEU A 333 10.19 -1.09 -2.59
CA LEU A 333 10.35 0.03 -1.70
C LEU A 333 11.75 0.66 -1.70
N ALA A 334 12.82 -0.09 -1.85
CA ALA A 334 14.21 0.36 -1.72
C ALA A 334 14.49 1.26 -0.49
N GLY A 335 13.69 1.11 0.58
CA GLY A 335 13.82 1.88 1.83
C GLY A 335 14.97 1.43 2.72
N LEU A 336 15.45 0.19 2.54
CA LEU A 336 16.61 -0.38 3.21
C LEU A 336 17.73 -0.66 2.20
N PRO A 337 19.00 -0.67 2.62
CA PRO A 337 20.14 -0.90 1.73
C PRO A 337 20.01 -2.17 0.89
N GLU A 338 19.62 -3.28 1.49
CA GLU A 338 19.47 -4.59 0.85
C GLU A 338 18.29 -4.68 -0.13
N GLN A 339 17.36 -3.73 -0.08
CA GLN A 339 16.22 -3.65 -1.00
C GLN A 339 16.60 -2.99 -2.33
N ARG A 340 17.68 -2.21 -2.36
CA ARG A 340 18.23 -1.68 -3.62
C ARG A 340 19.09 -2.73 -4.31
N ARG A 341 18.41 -3.73 -4.87
CA ARG A 341 19.06 -4.78 -5.66
C ARG A 341 19.39 -4.27 -7.06
N PHE A 342 20.41 -4.88 -7.66
CA PHE A 342 20.84 -4.60 -9.01
C PHE A 342 20.64 -5.83 -9.89
N SER A 343 20.30 -5.62 -11.18
CA SER A 343 20.22 -6.67 -12.18
C SER A 343 21.56 -6.88 -12.87
N LYS A 344 21.64 -7.92 -13.70
CA LYS A 344 22.80 -8.08 -14.59
C LYS A 344 22.93 -6.93 -15.60
N ALA A 345 21.80 -6.46 -16.13
CA ALA A 345 21.77 -5.35 -17.08
C ALA A 345 22.07 -3.98 -16.43
N PHE A 346 21.76 -3.86 -15.14
CA PHE A 346 22.04 -2.66 -14.32
C PHE A 346 22.80 -3.09 -13.06
N PRO A 347 24.09 -3.46 -13.18
CA PRO A 347 24.83 -4.09 -12.08
C PRO A 347 25.33 -3.12 -11.01
N SER A 348 25.30 -1.81 -11.25
CA SER A 348 25.89 -0.79 -10.38
C SER A 348 25.49 0.62 -10.84
N TYR A 349 25.52 1.58 -9.95
CA TYR A 349 25.44 3.02 -10.29
C TYR A 349 26.57 3.51 -11.20
N ARG A 350 27.69 2.79 -11.30
CA ARG A 350 28.77 3.06 -12.24
C ARG A 350 28.54 2.53 -13.65
N SER A 351 27.47 1.76 -13.87
CA SER A 351 27.19 1.10 -15.15
C SER A 351 26.61 2.05 -16.18
N ILE A 352 26.81 1.68 -17.46
CA ILE A 352 26.19 2.39 -18.58
C ILE A 352 24.66 2.49 -18.46
N ALA A 353 24.02 1.52 -17.79
CA ALA A 353 22.58 1.52 -17.53
C ALA A 353 22.17 2.72 -16.66
N ALA A 354 22.93 3.04 -15.62
CA ALA A 354 22.70 4.23 -14.81
C ALA A 354 22.84 5.51 -15.64
N ASP A 355 23.85 5.57 -16.47
CA ASP A 355 24.14 6.74 -17.31
C ASP A 355 23.04 6.96 -18.37
N LEU A 356 22.61 5.89 -19.07
CA LEU A 356 21.55 5.91 -20.10
C LEU A 356 20.17 6.24 -19.54
N THR A 357 19.89 5.89 -18.28
CA THR A 357 18.63 6.27 -17.63
C THR A 357 18.60 7.73 -17.21
N GLY A 358 19.69 8.48 -17.40
CA GLY A 358 19.81 9.87 -16.98
C GLY A 358 19.82 10.03 -15.45
N LEU A 359 20.25 8.99 -14.72
CA LEU A 359 20.34 8.99 -13.26
C LEU A 359 21.55 9.84 -12.84
N ARG A 360 21.30 11.10 -12.53
CA ARG A 360 22.33 12.05 -12.10
C ARG A 360 22.44 12.16 -10.59
N TRP A 361 21.28 12.21 -9.90
CA TRP A 361 21.27 12.46 -8.46
C TRP A 361 20.86 11.22 -7.69
N ILE A 362 21.62 10.85 -6.66
CA ILE A 362 21.36 9.67 -5.83
C ILE A 362 21.41 10.11 -4.38
N ALA A 363 20.27 10.05 -3.70
CA ALA A 363 20.15 10.33 -2.28
C ALA A 363 20.01 9.03 -1.52
N THR A 364 20.89 8.80 -0.54
CA THR A 364 20.99 7.52 0.18
C THR A 364 21.03 7.73 1.69
N GLY A 365 20.40 6.85 2.45
CA GLY A 365 20.44 6.88 3.93
C GLY A 365 21.73 6.36 4.55
N VAL A 366 22.52 5.62 3.76
CA VAL A 366 23.85 5.09 4.13
C VAL A 366 24.85 5.43 3.04
N PRO A 367 26.17 5.32 3.25
CA PRO A 367 27.15 5.47 2.18
C PRO A 367 26.79 4.61 0.95
N ALA A 368 26.95 5.17 -0.25
CA ALA A 368 26.55 4.50 -1.49
C ALA A 368 27.24 3.15 -1.68
N GLU A 369 28.45 3.00 -1.15
CA GLU A 369 29.26 1.77 -1.20
C GLU A 369 28.67 0.63 -0.35
N GLU A 370 27.83 0.93 0.64
CA GLU A 370 27.10 -0.08 1.42
C GLU A 370 25.92 -0.66 0.62
N ILE A 371 25.36 0.13 -0.29
CA ILE A 371 24.27 -0.29 -1.19
C ILE A 371 24.85 -0.99 -2.43
N ASP A 372 25.88 -0.40 -3.01
CA ASP A 372 26.50 -0.83 -4.25
C ASP A 372 28.00 -1.12 -4.06
N ARG A 373 28.30 -2.37 -3.79
CA ARG A 373 29.67 -2.85 -3.54
C ARG A 373 30.57 -2.84 -4.78
N ASN A 374 30.03 -2.56 -5.95
CA ASN A 374 30.80 -2.47 -7.21
C ASN A 374 31.34 -1.05 -7.47
N LEU A 375 30.96 -0.07 -6.66
CA LEU A 375 31.47 1.29 -6.78
C LEU A 375 32.97 1.35 -6.48
N LYS A 376 33.64 2.23 -7.23
CA LYS A 376 35.05 2.56 -7.03
C LYS A 376 35.18 4.04 -6.67
N PRO A 377 36.25 4.43 -5.97
CA PRO A 377 36.51 5.85 -5.70
C PRO A 377 36.46 6.69 -6.98
N GLY A 378 35.65 7.75 -6.96
CA GLY A 378 35.46 8.64 -8.11
C GLY A 378 34.34 8.27 -9.09
N ASP A 379 33.67 7.11 -8.92
CA ASP A 379 32.51 6.76 -9.74
C ASP A 379 31.30 7.67 -9.48
N LEU A 380 31.13 8.10 -8.23
CA LEU A 380 30.14 9.09 -7.81
C LEU A 380 30.83 10.23 -7.04
N ASN A 381 30.36 11.44 -7.21
CA ASN A 381 30.83 12.60 -6.47
C ASN A 381 29.93 12.78 -5.23
N LEU A 382 30.48 12.70 -4.04
CA LEU A 382 29.75 13.09 -2.83
C LEU A 382 29.56 14.61 -2.84
N VAL A 383 28.31 15.06 -2.95
CA VAL A 383 27.93 16.48 -3.02
C VAL A 383 27.64 17.04 -1.64
N ALA A 384 26.92 16.29 -0.79
CA ALA A 384 26.57 16.73 0.54
C ALA A 384 26.29 15.54 1.48
N ARG A 385 26.48 15.80 2.78
CA ARG A 385 25.93 15.00 3.86
C ARG A 385 24.82 15.82 4.53
N THR A 386 23.69 15.18 4.76
CA THR A 386 22.52 15.78 5.37
C THR A 386 22.11 14.99 6.62
N PRO A 387 21.19 15.48 7.44
CA PRO A 387 20.67 14.69 8.56
C PRO A 387 20.01 13.37 8.14
N ASP A 388 19.52 13.28 6.89
CA ASP A 388 18.88 12.06 6.37
C ASP A 388 19.90 11.06 5.79
N GLY A 389 21.07 11.53 5.36
CA GLY A 389 22.09 10.68 4.73
C GLY A 389 23.02 11.42 3.77
N TYR A 390 23.13 10.94 2.56
CA TYR A 390 24.15 11.37 1.60
C TYR A 390 23.50 11.73 0.27
N LEU A 391 24.02 12.77 -0.38
CA LEU A 391 23.66 13.14 -1.75
C LEU A 391 24.87 12.98 -2.66
N TYR A 392 24.72 12.17 -3.68
CA TYR A 392 25.75 11.91 -4.69
C TYR A 392 25.31 12.41 -6.06
N GLU A 393 26.30 12.77 -6.88
CA GLU A 393 26.16 13.03 -8.31
C GLU A 393 26.85 11.94 -9.13
N ASN A 394 26.15 11.43 -10.13
CA ASN A 394 26.72 10.67 -11.22
C ASN A 394 27.10 11.64 -12.36
N PRO A 395 28.37 12.00 -12.52
CA PRO A 395 28.79 12.98 -13.54
C PRO A 395 28.68 12.45 -14.98
N ARG A 396 28.48 11.15 -15.17
CA ARG A 396 28.37 10.48 -16.47
C ARG A 396 26.96 10.47 -17.04
N ALA A 397 25.94 10.80 -16.21
CA ALA A 397 24.53 10.72 -16.60
C ALA A 397 24.28 11.43 -17.94
N PHE A 398 23.58 10.74 -18.84
CA PHE A 398 23.26 11.25 -20.16
C PHE A 398 22.18 12.34 -20.10
N PRO A 399 22.17 13.26 -21.08
CA PRO A 399 21.07 14.19 -21.24
C PRO A 399 19.76 13.43 -21.52
N ARG A 400 18.63 14.10 -21.29
CA ARG A 400 17.30 13.49 -21.47
C ARG A 400 16.97 13.27 -22.95
N VAL A 401 17.46 14.13 -23.81
CA VAL A 401 17.33 14.05 -25.26
C VAL A 401 18.65 14.36 -25.94
N PHE A 402 18.96 13.63 -26.99
CA PHE A 402 20.10 13.89 -27.87
C PHE A 402 19.86 13.20 -29.20
N ILE A 403 20.63 13.59 -30.23
CA ILE A 403 20.61 12.99 -31.57
C ILE A 403 21.73 11.95 -31.69
N ALA A 404 21.32 10.70 -31.87
CA ALA A 404 22.27 9.64 -32.21
C ALA A 404 22.64 9.71 -33.69
N THR A 405 23.91 9.43 -34.03
CA THR A 405 24.42 9.46 -35.40
C THR A 405 24.51 8.08 -36.04
N SER A 406 24.35 7.02 -35.26
CA SER A 406 24.39 5.64 -35.74
C SER A 406 23.39 4.78 -34.93
N THR A 407 22.98 3.68 -35.54
CA THR A 407 22.13 2.66 -34.91
C THR A 407 22.86 1.33 -34.87
N LEU A 408 22.60 0.52 -33.86
CA LEU A 408 23.08 -0.84 -33.74
C LEU A 408 21.94 -1.73 -33.35
N ARG A 409 21.76 -2.85 -34.03
CA ARG A 409 20.81 -3.87 -33.65
C ARG A 409 21.24 -4.54 -32.37
N ALA A 410 20.31 -4.65 -31.40
CA ALA A 410 20.58 -5.31 -30.14
C ALA A 410 19.38 -6.18 -29.71
N ASP A 411 19.70 -7.32 -29.13
CA ASP A 411 18.72 -8.17 -28.45
C ASP A 411 18.64 -7.72 -26.98
N PHE A 412 17.54 -7.04 -26.64
CA PHE A 412 17.32 -6.54 -25.28
C PHE A 412 17.05 -7.65 -24.27
N ASP A 413 16.48 -8.78 -24.68
CA ASP A 413 16.30 -9.94 -23.81
C ASP A 413 17.64 -10.60 -23.46
N ASP A 414 18.59 -10.65 -24.42
CA ASP A 414 19.94 -11.12 -24.14
C ASP A 414 20.67 -10.15 -23.18
N ILE A 415 20.56 -8.83 -23.40
CA ILE A 415 21.15 -7.83 -22.47
C ILE A 415 20.57 -8.01 -21.07
N LEU A 416 19.25 -8.19 -20.91
CA LEU A 416 18.62 -8.40 -19.62
C LEU A 416 19.07 -9.72 -18.95
N ALA A 417 19.24 -10.77 -19.75
CA ALA A 417 19.62 -12.10 -19.25
C ALA A 417 21.10 -12.20 -18.88
N THR A 418 21.98 -11.57 -19.69
CA THR A 418 23.43 -11.73 -19.59
C THR A 418 24.14 -10.54 -18.94
N GLY A 419 23.56 -9.34 -19.05
CA GLY A 419 24.20 -8.07 -18.67
C GLY A 419 25.26 -7.59 -19.66
N ARG A 420 25.34 -8.22 -20.84
CA ARG A 420 26.35 -7.86 -21.87
C ARG A 420 25.83 -6.74 -22.74
N TRP A 421 26.27 -5.54 -22.43
CA TRP A 421 26.02 -4.38 -23.27
C TRP A 421 27.03 -4.33 -24.43
N PRO A 422 26.61 -3.97 -25.66
CA PRO A 422 27.52 -3.73 -26.76
C PRO A 422 28.59 -2.67 -26.42
N ASP A 423 29.82 -2.90 -26.83
CA ASP A 423 30.93 -1.94 -26.64
C ASP A 423 30.90 -0.88 -27.74
N VAL A 424 30.13 0.19 -27.50
CA VAL A 424 29.92 1.30 -28.43
C VAL A 424 29.92 2.65 -27.71
N ASP A 425 30.14 3.72 -28.44
CA ASP A 425 29.93 5.08 -27.94
C ASP A 425 28.40 5.38 -27.90
N TYR A 426 27.76 5.20 -26.73
CA TYR A 426 26.33 5.44 -26.52
C TYR A 426 25.92 6.92 -26.68
N ARG A 427 26.87 7.86 -26.76
CA ARG A 427 26.58 9.26 -27.11
C ARG A 427 26.33 9.45 -28.60
N LYS A 428 26.70 8.47 -29.40
CA LYS A 428 26.56 8.48 -30.86
C LYS A 428 25.70 7.34 -31.38
N THR A 429 25.65 6.22 -30.69
CA THR A 429 24.98 4.99 -31.14
C THR A 429 23.77 4.67 -30.26
N ILE A 430 22.61 4.52 -30.87
CA ILE A 430 21.43 4.02 -30.23
C ILE A 430 21.23 2.53 -30.53
N LEU A 431 20.81 1.76 -29.52
CA LEU A 431 20.43 0.36 -29.70
C LEU A 431 18.95 0.26 -30.09
N LEU A 432 18.65 -0.52 -31.09
CA LEU A 432 17.29 -0.79 -31.56
C LEU A 432 17.10 -2.30 -31.77
N ALA A 433 15.91 -2.80 -31.48
CA ALA A 433 15.57 -4.21 -31.78
C ALA A 433 15.59 -4.46 -33.30
N ASP A 434 15.08 -3.50 -34.09
CA ASP A 434 14.94 -3.56 -35.54
C ASP A 434 15.78 -2.46 -36.21
N ALA A 435 17.07 -2.44 -35.93
CA ALA A 435 17.97 -1.49 -36.61
C ALA A 435 18.17 -1.90 -38.07
N SER A 436 18.03 -0.97 -38.99
CA SER A 436 18.52 -1.09 -40.35
C SER A 436 19.99 -0.70 -40.43
N ASP A 437 20.75 -1.28 -41.39
CA ASP A 437 22.15 -0.90 -41.68
C ASP A 437 22.21 0.50 -42.35
N GLU A 438 21.74 1.53 -41.64
CA GLU A 438 21.81 2.90 -42.09
C GLU A 438 23.20 3.45 -41.92
N LYS A 439 23.65 4.21 -42.92
CA LYS A 439 24.94 4.92 -42.85
C LYS A 439 24.91 5.93 -41.70
N PRO A 440 26.06 6.13 -41.00
CA PRO A 440 26.14 7.14 -39.95
C PRO A 440 25.68 8.53 -40.47
N ARG A 441 24.83 9.18 -39.71
CA ARG A 441 24.31 10.51 -40.01
C ARG A 441 25.20 11.61 -39.41
N ARG A 442 24.98 12.85 -39.83
CA ARG A 442 25.66 13.98 -39.22
C ARG A 442 25.12 14.24 -37.80
N PRO A 443 25.96 14.79 -36.91
CA PRO A 443 25.47 15.24 -35.60
C PRO A 443 24.39 16.29 -35.74
N GLY A 444 23.43 16.25 -34.86
CA GLY A 444 22.33 17.21 -34.72
C GLY A 444 22.19 17.69 -33.29
N THR A 445 21.21 18.54 -33.05
CA THR A 445 20.83 19.01 -31.71
C THR A 445 19.39 18.68 -31.42
N ALA A 446 19.09 18.43 -30.15
CA ALA A 446 17.72 18.24 -29.68
C ALA A 446 17.51 19.03 -28.38
N LYS A 447 16.35 19.62 -28.22
CA LYS A 447 15.96 20.33 -27.01
C LYS A 447 14.51 20.00 -26.61
N ILE A 448 14.27 19.95 -25.32
CA ILE A 448 12.93 19.82 -24.75
C ILE A 448 12.29 21.21 -24.77
N VAL A 449 11.19 21.35 -25.49
CA VAL A 449 10.41 22.60 -25.55
C VAL A 449 9.36 22.61 -24.45
N SER A 450 8.72 21.49 -24.23
CA SER A 450 7.68 21.31 -23.22
C SER A 450 7.74 19.90 -22.63
N TYR A 451 7.58 19.80 -21.33
CA TYR A 451 7.52 18.53 -20.63
C TYR A 451 6.28 18.49 -19.72
N ARG A 452 5.31 17.69 -20.08
CA ARG A 452 4.05 17.54 -19.36
C ARG A 452 3.79 16.06 -19.09
N ASN A 453 2.87 15.77 -18.16
CA ASN A 453 2.44 14.40 -17.96
C ASN A 453 1.89 13.82 -19.29
N ALA A 454 2.44 12.66 -19.68
CA ALA A 454 2.10 11.92 -20.90
C ALA A 454 2.38 12.67 -22.23
N ALA A 455 3.08 13.82 -22.22
CA ALA A 455 3.46 14.53 -23.44
C ALA A 455 4.81 15.25 -23.30
N ILE A 456 5.70 15.03 -24.25
CA ILE A 456 7.00 15.71 -24.35
C ILE A 456 7.10 16.29 -25.76
N ASP A 457 7.27 17.60 -25.84
CA ASP A 457 7.51 18.28 -27.12
C ASP A 457 9.02 18.50 -27.26
N ILE A 458 9.59 17.98 -28.32
CA ILE A 458 11.02 18.05 -28.62
C ILE A 458 11.21 18.75 -29.96
N GLU A 459 12.08 19.76 -29.99
CA GLU A 459 12.55 20.36 -31.21
C GLU A 459 13.92 19.73 -31.55
N ALA A 460 14.04 19.22 -32.75
CA ALA A 460 15.26 18.56 -33.21
C ALA A 460 15.73 19.19 -34.53
N ASP A 461 17.02 19.50 -34.61
CA ASP A 461 17.72 19.87 -35.85
C ASP A 461 18.66 18.71 -36.19
N ALA A 462 18.24 17.90 -37.14
CA ALA A 462 18.92 16.71 -37.58
C ALA A 462 18.94 16.68 -39.13
N PRO A 463 20.11 16.46 -39.78
CA PRO A 463 20.21 16.39 -41.23
C PRO A 463 19.54 15.14 -41.81
#